data_ac417eba45aa629225162c125a5b84c6
#
_entry.id   ac417eba45aa629225162c125a5b84c6
#
_cell.length_a   1.000
_cell.length_b   1.000
_cell.length_c   1.000
_cell.angle_alpha   90.00
_cell.angle_beta   90.00
_cell.angle_gamma   90.00
#
_symmetry.space_group_name_H-M   'P 1'
#
loop_
_entity.id
_entity.type
_entity.pdbx_description
1 polymer ?
#
loop_
_entity_poly.entity_id
_entity_poly.type
_entity_poly.pdbx_seq_one_letter_code
_entity_poly.pdbx_strand_id
1 'polypeptide(L)'
;IPLEQFRSFMFIESSITEIYELQKHIKHYLTGRLKNGRIALVRLYDPIVFLRLQNIWPEDGIQEFWRPFLAWHIWDDIENTAITFRKDINNA
;
A
#
# COMPACT_ATOMS: atom_id res chain seq x y z
N ILE A 1 2.73 -3.08 -22.12
CA ILE A 1 1.28 -3.06 -21.94
C ILE A 1 0.77 -1.64 -22.14
N PRO A 2 -0.24 -1.43 -23.00
CA PRO A 2 -0.81 -0.10 -23.20
C PRO A 2 -1.36 0.48 -21.88
N LEU A 3 -1.21 1.80 -21.71
CA LEU A 3 -1.67 2.46 -20.48
C LEU A 3 -3.16 2.31 -20.24
N GLU A 4 -3.96 2.23 -21.30
CA GLU A 4 -5.41 2.06 -21.17
C GLU A 4 -5.81 0.70 -20.57
N GLN A 5 -4.88 -0.23 -20.47
CA GLN A 5 -5.12 -1.51 -19.80
C GLN A 5 -4.83 -1.47 -18.31
N PHE A 6 -4.20 -0.42 -17.83
CA PHE A 6 -3.96 -0.24 -16.40
C PHE A 6 -5.18 0.43 -15.77
N ARG A 7 -6.00 -0.35 -15.10
CA ARG A 7 -7.19 0.17 -14.41
C ARG A 7 -6.89 0.58 -12.97
N SER A 8 -5.81 0.06 -12.42
CA SER A 8 -5.43 0.39 -11.05
C SER A 8 -3.92 0.37 -10.95
N PHE A 9 -3.37 1.44 -10.41
CA PHE A 9 -1.95 1.49 -10.10
C PHE A 9 -1.75 2.39 -8.89
N MET A 10 -0.57 2.30 -8.31
CA MET A 10 -0.26 3.07 -7.13
C MET A 10 1.09 3.74 -7.26
N PHE A 11 1.20 4.90 -6.63
CA PHE A 11 2.45 5.62 -6.48
C PHE A 11 2.78 5.73 -5.00
N ILE A 12 4.04 5.62 -4.66
CA ILE A 12 4.47 5.67 -3.27
C ILE A 12 5.53 6.75 -3.15
N GLU A 13 5.34 7.66 -2.19
CA GLU A 13 6.37 8.62 -1.79
C GLU A 13 7.07 8.08 -0.56
N SER A 14 8.39 8.07 -0.59
CA SER A 14 9.20 7.53 0.49
C SER A 14 10.41 8.42 0.75
N SER A 15 10.82 8.50 2.00
CA SER A 15 12.08 9.15 2.37
C SER A 15 13.27 8.21 2.23
N ILE A 16 13.01 6.91 2.00
CA ILE A 16 14.09 5.93 1.83
C ILE A 16 14.58 5.98 0.39
N THR A 17 15.89 6.19 0.22
CA THR A 17 16.52 6.22 -1.10
C THR A 17 17.04 4.86 -1.55
N GLU A 18 17.17 3.92 -0.63
CA GLU A 18 17.61 2.56 -0.93
C GLU A 18 16.43 1.74 -1.45
N ILE A 19 16.36 1.63 -2.78
CA ILE A 19 15.20 1.01 -3.43
C ILE A 19 15.03 -0.47 -3.04
N TYR A 20 16.14 -1.15 -2.77
CA TYR A 20 16.08 -2.58 -2.43
C TYR A 20 15.38 -2.80 -1.09
N GLU A 21 15.69 -1.95 -0.12
CA GLU A 21 15.03 -2.01 1.20
C GLU A 21 13.55 -1.69 1.09
N LEU A 22 13.21 -0.73 0.24
CA LEU A 22 11.83 -0.35 0.01
C LEU A 22 11.05 -1.50 -0.64
N GLN A 23 11.65 -2.16 -1.62
CA GLN A 23 11.02 -3.31 -2.26
C GLN A 23 10.75 -4.45 -1.28
N LYS A 24 11.69 -4.73 -0.39
CA LYS A 24 11.51 -5.79 0.63
C LYS A 24 10.35 -5.46 1.55
N HIS A 25 10.28 -4.22 1.98
CA HIS A 25 9.20 -3.77 2.87
C HIS A 25 7.83 -3.91 2.20
N ILE A 26 7.70 -3.41 0.96
CA ILE A 26 6.46 -3.48 0.21
C ILE A 26 6.06 -4.93 -0.03
N LYS A 27 7.00 -5.76 -0.45
CA LYS A 27 6.73 -7.16 -0.75
C LYS A 27 6.21 -7.91 0.47
N HIS A 28 6.70 -7.56 1.64
CA HIS A 28 6.24 -8.18 2.89
C HIS A 28 4.74 -7.97 3.09
N TYR A 29 4.22 -6.81 2.70
CA TYR A 29 2.81 -6.48 2.89
C TYR A 29 1.92 -6.85 1.70
N LEU A 30 2.51 -7.08 0.53
CA LEU A 30 1.74 -7.49 -0.64
C LEU A 30 1.37 -8.97 -0.63
N THR A 31 1.98 -9.77 0.24
CA THR A 31 1.71 -11.19 0.33
C THR A 31 1.20 -11.56 1.70
N GLY A 32 0.18 -12.39 1.75
CA GLY A 32 -0.34 -12.98 2.98
C GLY A 32 -0.31 -14.49 2.90
N ARG A 33 -0.11 -15.16 4.02
CA ARG A 33 -0.15 -16.61 4.09
C ARG A 33 -1.48 -17.05 4.67
N LEU A 34 -2.20 -17.89 3.91
CA LEU A 34 -3.46 -18.46 4.33
C LEU A 34 -3.22 -19.63 5.28
N LYS A 35 -4.29 -20.04 6.00
CA LYS A 35 -4.22 -21.16 6.95
C LYS A 35 -3.79 -22.47 6.30
N ASN A 36 -4.11 -22.66 5.02
CA ASN A 36 -3.74 -23.86 4.28
C ASN A 36 -2.32 -23.81 3.69
N GLY A 37 -1.54 -22.79 4.07
CA GLY A 37 -0.17 -22.63 3.58
C GLY A 37 -0.04 -21.93 2.24
N ARG A 38 -1.15 -21.65 1.56
CA ARG A 38 -1.10 -20.93 0.29
C ARG A 38 -0.77 -19.45 0.51
N ILE A 39 -0.12 -18.87 -0.49
CA ILE A 39 0.21 -17.44 -0.48
C ILE A 39 -0.86 -16.70 -1.25
N ALA A 40 -1.40 -15.65 -0.65
CA ALA A 40 -2.37 -14.78 -1.29
C ALA A 40 -1.74 -13.41 -1.54
N LEU A 41 -2.13 -12.76 -2.62
CA LEU A 41 -1.72 -11.39 -2.91
C LEU A 41 -2.72 -10.43 -2.26
N VAL A 42 -2.20 -9.44 -1.55
CA VAL A 42 -3.00 -8.39 -0.94
C VAL A 42 -3.08 -7.23 -1.92
N ARG A 43 -4.29 -6.82 -2.26
CA ARG A 43 -4.53 -5.79 -3.28
C ARG A 43 -4.41 -4.39 -2.70
N LEU A 44 -3.20 -4.01 -2.31
CA LEU A 44 -2.97 -2.69 -1.71
C LEU A 44 -3.14 -1.53 -2.70
N TYR A 45 -3.25 -1.83 -3.98
CA TYR A 45 -3.58 -0.85 -5.01
C TYR A 45 -5.08 -0.58 -5.11
N ASP A 46 -5.91 -1.30 -4.38
CA ASP A 46 -7.36 -1.10 -4.32
C ASP A 46 -7.67 -0.21 -3.12
N PRO A 47 -8.28 0.98 -3.31
CA PRO A 47 -8.48 1.90 -2.20
C PRO A 47 -9.39 1.36 -1.11
N ILE A 48 -10.37 0.52 -1.46
CA ILE A 48 -11.26 -0.08 -0.47
C ILE A 48 -10.50 -1.08 0.39
N VAL A 49 -9.69 -1.93 -0.24
CA VAL A 49 -8.86 -2.91 0.49
C VAL A 49 -7.86 -2.19 1.37
N PHE A 50 -7.20 -1.17 0.84
CA PHE A 50 -6.21 -0.40 1.58
C PHE A 50 -6.83 0.22 2.84
N LEU A 51 -7.98 0.86 2.68
CA LEU A 51 -8.67 1.50 3.79
C LEU A 51 -9.12 0.48 4.86
N ARG A 52 -9.64 -0.65 4.43
CA ARG A 52 -10.06 -1.72 5.35
C ARG A 52 -8.89 -2.25 6.16
N LEU A 53 -7.75 -2.46 5.52
CA LEU A 53 -6.57 -2.95 6.23
C LEU A 53 -6.08 -1.93 7.26
N GLN A 54 -6.14 -0.63 6.93
CA GLN A 54 -5.77 0.42 7.88
C GLN A 54 -6.65 0.39 9.12
N ASN A 55 -7.89 -0.09 8.98
CA ASN A 55 -8.83 -0.13 10.10
C ASN A 55 -8.74 -1.41 10.93
N ILE A 56 -8.24 -2.52 10.36
CA ILE A 56 -8.20 -3.80 11.08
C ILE A 56 -6.82 -4.16 11.60
N TRP A 57 -5.74 -3.60 11.04
CA TRP A 57 -4.40 -3.85 11.55
C TRP A 57 -4.24 -3.23 12.93
N PRO A 58 -3.51 -3.89 13.84
CA PRO A 58 -3.13 -3.25 15.11
C PRO A 58 -2.33 -1.98 14.85
N GLU A 59 -2.38 -1.06 15.80
CA GLU A 59 -1.73 0.24 15.63
C GLU A 59 -0.23 0.12 15.39
N ASP A 60 0.43 -0.78 16.10
CA ASP A 60 1.86 -1.02 15.89
C ASP A 60 2.16 -1.57 14.49
N GLY A 61 1.27 -2.40 13.97
CA GLY A 61 1.38 -2.90 12.60
C GLY A 61 1.20 -1.80 11.57
N ILE A 62 0.27 -0.88 11.81
CA ILE A 62 0.06 0.27 10.93
C ILE A 62 1.29 1.17 10.93
N GLN A 63 1.86 1.45 12.09
CA GLN A 63 3.07 2.26 12.21
C GLN A 63 4.25 1.62 11.49
N GLU A 64 4.40 0.31 11.64
CA GLU A 64 5.48 -0.42 10.98
C GLU A 64 5.31 -0.37 9.45
N PHE A 65 4.08 -0.54 8.96
CA PHE A 65 3.79 -0.44 7.53
C PHE A 65 4.18 0.94 6.99
N TRP A 66 3.76 2.00 7.67
CA TRP A 66 3.97 3.37 7.21
C TRP A 66 5.40 3.88 7.42
N ARG A 67 6.22 3.17 8.18
CA ARG A 67 7.53 3.68 8.58
C ARG A 67 8.37 4.24 7.41
N PRO A 68 8.49 3.55 6.25
CA PRO A 68 9.29 4.07 5.15
C PRO A 68 8.53 5.01 4.22
N PHE A 69 7.22 5.17 4.41
CA PHE A 69 6.38 5.89 3.45
C PHE A 69 6.02 7.28 3.95
N LEU A 70 5.91 8.22 3.01
CA LEU A 70 5.37 9.55 3.27
C LEU A 70 3.93 9.65 2.79
N ALA A 71 3.62 9.04 1.66
CA ALA A 71 2.28 9.05 1.10
C ALA A 71 2.08 7.82 0.21
N TRP A 72 0.83 7.44 0.08
CA TRP A 72 0.39 6.32 -0.73
C TRP A 72 -0.73 6.80 -1.61
N HIS A 73 -0.52 6.77 -2.93
CA HIS A 73 -1.47 7.26 -3.92
C HIS A 73 -2.01 6.09 -4.73
N ILE A 74 -3.32 5.97 -4.79
CA ILE A 74 -3.97 4.93 -5.57
C ILE A 74 -4.80 5.59 -6.65
N TRP A 75 -4.57 5.19 -7.90
CA TRP A 75 -5.35 5.70 -9.03
C TRP A 75 -6.69 4.97 -9.10
N ASP A 76 -7.76 5.74 -9.14
CA ASP A 76 -9.11 5.23 -9.35
C ASP A 76 -9.51 5.51 -10.79
N ASP A 77 -9.58 4.47 -11.60
CA ASP A 77 -9.90 4.59 -13.03
C ASP A 77 -11.35 4.98 -13.26
N ILE A 78 -12.25 4.58 -12.36
CA ILE A 78 -13.68 4.88 -12.48
C ILE A 78 -13.91 6.38 -12.30
N GLU A 79 -13.35 6.95 -11.25
CA GLU A 79 -13.49 8.38 -10.92
C GLU A 79 -12.44 9.24 -11.63
N ASN A 80 -11.48 8.61 -12.32
CA ASN A 80 -10.40 9.28 -13.02
C ASN A 80 -9.64 10.26 -12.12
N THR A 81 -9.30 9.80 -10.91
CA THR A 81 -8.62 10.63 -9.91
C THR A 81 -7.73 9.76 -9.03
N ALA A 82 -6.81 10.41 -8.34
CA ALA A 82 -5.95 9.73 -7.37
C ALA A 82 -6.52 9.91 -5.96
N ILE A 83 -6.55 8.81 -5.22
CA ILE A 83 -6.88 8.83 -3.80
C ILE A 83 -5.57 8.77 -3.03
N THR A 84 -5.34 9.74 -2.17
CA THR A 84 -4.09 9.89 -1.46
C THR A 84 -4.28 9.61 0.02
N PHE A 85 -3.46 8.70 0.55
CA PHE A 85 -3.33 8.45 1.98
C PHE A 85 -1.97 8.96 2.41
N ARG A 86 -1.93 9.80 3.44
CA ARG A 86 -0.68 10.35 3.95
C ARG A 86 -0.37 9.79 5.32
N LYS A 87 0.93 9.66 5.59
CA LYS A 87 1.38 9.27 6.90
C LYS A 87 0.93 10.33 7.91
N ASP A 88 0.31 9.89 9.00
CA ASP A 88 -0.11 10.78 10.07
C ASP A 88 1.08 11.08 10.96
N ILE A 89 1.73 12.19 10.71
CA ILE A 89 2.89 12.63 11.48
C ILE A 89 2.49 13.48 12.68
N ASN A 90 1.21 13.79 12.82
CA ASN A 90 0.73 14.64 13.91
C ASN A 90 0.41 13.85 15.17
N ASN A 91 0.45 12.54 15.10
CA ASN A 91 0.27 11.66 16.25
C ASN A 91 1.57 11.33 16.94
N ALA A 92 2.48 12.22 16.83
CA ALA A 92 3.75 12.02 17.50
C ALA A 92 3.58 12.03 19.01
#